data_40c7aae9034aa3b12a6a5989ffb8f8b4
#
_entry.id   40c7aae9034aa3b12a6a5989ffb8f8b4
#
_cell.length_a   1.000
_cell.length_b   1.000
_cell.length_c   1.000
_cell.angle_alpha   90.00
_cell.angle_beta   90.00
_cell.angle_gamma   90.00
#
_symmetry.space_group_name_H-M   'P 1'
#
loop_
_entity.id
_entity.type
_entity.pdbx_description
1 polymer ?
#
loop_
_entity_poly.entity_id
_entity_poly.type
_entity_poly.pdbx_seq_one_letter_code
_entity_poly.pdbx_strand_id
1 'polypeptide(L)'
;MEIFLRDLLKSLKDEDSEVAGLVHHHLPGRATLRDEVEGIPIFRVSSLGQILYTPISPSFPLVLRKIIRSFRPHILHLHLPNPSAFWGLALSEARSVPWVIQWQSDVVPSTIDRRLQPAYQCYRPLEQQMLKRAEKILVASKPYLHHSIPLKPWISKCTVVPLGVDPARLPWPEADVLQQAEKSWRPGCLRVLAVGRLTYYKGFDVLVRAAGRTKRVAVQIVGDGNLRAHLQRAIRQKGLENRVLLRGGLSNEMLQALFATCHVFCLPSLERTEAFGVVLLEAMRYGKPVVASDIPGSGPGWVVKEGDCGWLVPPGDVDALAIQLENLAAEPGLCRELGLKGRENFHKKFRIQSVARGVKEIYEDILASRGAVGS
;
A
#
# COMPACT_ATOMS: atom_id res chain seq x y z
N MET A 1 1.08 -4.77 -2.37
CA MET A 1 0.99 -4.58 -3.84
C MET A 1 0.18 -5.69 -4.50
N GLU A 2 0.50 -6.95 -4.29
CA GLU A 2 -0.24 -8.09 -4.87
C GLU A 2 -1.75 -8.06 -4.58
N ILE A 3 -2.11 -7.71 -3.36
CA ILE A 3 -3.52 -7.59 -2.95
C ILE A 3 -4.24 -6.49 -3.75
N PHE A 4 -3.63 -5.31 -3.85
CA PHE A 4 -4.20 -4.20 -4.63
C PHE A 4 -4.36 -4.58 -6.11
N LEU A 5 -3.34 -5.23 -6.70
CA LEU A 5 -3.41 -5.68 -8.09
C LEU A 5 -4.55 -6.68 -8.32
N ARG A 6 -4.71 -7.65 -7.42
CA ARG A 6 -5.81 -8.62 -7.48
C ARG A 6 -7.18 -7.93 -7.41
N ASP A 7 -7.35 -7.05 -6.44
CA ASP A 7 -8.60 -6.32 -6.24
C ASP A 7 -8.92 -5.41 -7.44
N LEU A 8 -7.90 -4.76 -8.02
CA LEU A 8 -8.03 -3.94 -9.22
C LEU A 8 -8.45 -4.77 -10.43
N LEU A 9 -7.77 -5.90 -10.69
CA LEU A 9 -8.09 -6.79 -11.81
C LEU A 9 -9.52 -7.31 -11.70
N LYS A 10 -9.94 -7.73 -10.48
CA LYS A 10 -11.32 -8.18 -10.24
C LYS A 10 -12.32 -7.07 -10.56
N SER A 11 -12.11 -5.87 -10.04
CA SER A 11 -13.02 -4.75 -10.27
C SER A 11 -13.07 -4.30 -11.72
N LEU A 12 -11.95 -4.36 -12.46
CA LEU A 12 -11.94 -4.08 -13.90
C LEU A 12 -12.70 -5.15 -14.70
N LYS A 13 -12.60 -6.42 -14.29
CA LYS A 13 -13.40 -7.50 -14.89
C LYS A 13 -14.89 -7.31 -14.65
N ASP A 14 -15.28 -6.91 -13.42
CA ASP A 14 -16.67 -6.62 -13.06
C ASP A 14 -17.24 -5.41 -13.85
N GLU A 15 -16.37 -4.55 -14.39
CA GLU A 15 -16.69 -3.40 -15.28
C GLU A 15 -16.55 -3.78 -16.78
N ASP A 16 -16.78 -5.04 -17.16
CA ASP A 16 -16.76 -5.56 -18.54
C ASP A 16 -15.39 -5.46 -19.26
N SER A 17 -14.30 -5.40 -18.52
CA SER A 17 -12.96 -5.47 -19.10
C SER A 17 -12.42 -6.90 -19.10
N GLU A 18 -11.91 -7.37 -20.22
CA GLU A 18 -11.15 -8.62 -20.25
C GLU A 18 -9.74 -8.36 -19.70
N VAL A 19 -9.36 -9.05 -18.64
CA VAL A 19 -8.12 -8.80 -17.91
C VAL A 19 -7.29 -10.06 -17.72
N ALA A 20 -5.97 -9.92 -17.72
CA ALA A 20 -5.02 -10.97 -17.38
C ALA A 20 -3.86 -10.41 -16.56
N GLY A 21 -3.32 -11.20 -15.64
CA GLY A 21 -2.18 -10.82 -14.81
C GLY A 21 -0.91 -11.58 -15.15
N LEU A 22 0.24 -10.89 -15.20
CA LEU A 22 1.57 -11.49 -15.30
C LEU A 22 2.39 -11.12 -14.08
N VAL A 23 2.76 -12.11 -13.28
CA VAL A 23 3.48 -11.93 -12.01
C VAL A 23 4.61 -12.95 -11.87
N HIS A 24 5.55 -12.71 -10.97
CA HIS A 24 6.54 -13.71 -10.59
C HIS A 24 5.95 -14.75 -9.64
N HIS A 25 6.42 -15.98 -9.74
CA HIS A 25 6.10 -16.99 -8.73
C HIS A 25 6.78 -16.58 -7.40
N HIS A 26 6.04 -16.61 -6.30
CA HIS A 26 6.53 -16.19 -4.98
C HIS A 26 7.60 -17.13 -4.40
N LEU A 27 7.58 -18.42 -4.82
CA LEU A 27 8.60 -19.42 -4.45
C LEU A 27 9.60 -19.57 -5.60
N PRO A 28 10.91 -19.39 -5.34
CA PRO A 28 11.94 -19.66 -6.34
C PRO A 28 11.95 -21.13 -6.78
N GLY A 29 12.36 -21.38 -8.02
CA GLY A 29 12.51 -22.73 -8.58
C GLY A 29 11.20 -23.43 -8.97
N ARG A 30 10.03 -22.83 -8.74
CA ARG A 30 8.76 -23.37 -9.22
C ARG A 30 8.58 -23.11 -10.71
N ALA A 31 7.99 -24.06 -11.42
CA ALA A 31 7.72 -23.93 -12.86
C ALA A 31 6.77 -22.77 -13.15
N THR A 32 6.89 -22.21 -14.35
CA THR A 32 5.89 -21.25 -14.85
C THR A 32 4.55 -21.95 -14.99
N LEU A 33 3.50 -21.35 -14.42
CA LEU A 33 2.14 -21.89 -14.49
C LEU A 33 1.14 -20.79 -14.89
N ARG A 34 0.06 -21.22 -15.53
CA ARG A 34 -1.15 -20.44 -15.66
C ARG A 34 -2.09 -20.88 -14.55
N ASP A 35 -2.49 -19.94 -13.75
CA ASP A 35 -3.44 -20.09 -12.65
C ASP A 35 -4.70 -19.27 -12.95
N GLU A 36 -5.77 -19.52 -12.24
CA GLU A 36 -6.98 -18.73 -12.32
C GLU A 36 -7.38 -18.26 -10.93
N VAL A 37 -7.51 -16.96 -10.77
CA VAL A 37 -7.92 -16.34 -9.50
C VAL A 37 -9.20 -15.53 -9.76
N GLU A 38 -10.29 -15.95 -9.16
CA GLU A 38 -11.61 -15.30 -9.33
C GLU A 38 -12.03 -15.18 -10.81
N GLY A 39 -11.73 -16.20 -11.61
CA GLY A 39 -12.01 -16.24 -13.04
C GLY A 39 -11.10 -15.35 -13.89
N ILE A 40 -9.96 -14.89 -13.35
CA ILE A 40 -8.96 -14.09 -14.05
C ILE A 40 -7.71 -14.94 -14.31
N PRO A 41 -7.24 -15.04 -15.57
CA PRO A 41 -6.01 -15.77 -15.88
C PRO A 41 -4.80 -15.03 -15.31
N ILE A 42 -4.06 -15.69 -14.43
CA ILE A 42 -2.83 -15.20 -13.82
C ILE A 42 -1.67 -16.09 -14.26
N PHE A 43 -0.71 -15.49 -14.92
CA PHE A 43 0.52 -16.17 -15.34
C PHE A 43 1.61 -15.94 -14.31
N ARG A 44 2.00 -17.00 -13.59
CA ARG A 44 3.07 -16.96 -12.58
C ARG A 44 4.36 -17.45 -13.21
N VAL A 45 5.29 -16.53 -13.48
CA VAL A 45 6.55 -16.86 -14.14
C VAL A 45 7.55 -17.39 -13.14
N SER A 46 8.27 -18.45 -13.52
CA SER A 46 9.37 -19.02 -12.73
C SER A 46 10.41 -17.98 -12.36
N SER A 47 10.90 -18.03 -11.13
CA SER A 47 11.99 -17.21 -10.63
C SER A 47 13.14 -18.10 -10.15
N LEU A 48 14.38 -17.76 -10.46
CA LEU A 48 15.59 -18.43 -9.99
C LEU A 48 16.02 -17.99 -8.59
N GLY A 49 15.46 -16.89 -8.09
CA GLY A 49 15.82 -16.26 -6.84
C GLY A 49 15.63 -14.75 -6.90
N GLN A 50 16.28 -14.03 -6.00
CA GLN A 50 16.20 -12.57 -5.91
C GLN A 50 17.58 -11.92 -5.80
N ILE A 51 17.78 -10.82 -6.52
CA ILE A 51 18.92 -9.92 -6.34
C ILE A 51 18.37 -8.53 -6.01
N LEU A 52 18.87 -7.91 -4.92
CA LEU A 52 18.44 -6.59 -4.47
C LEU A 52 16.91 -6.44 -4.44
N TYR A 53 16.25 -7.43 -3.80
CA TYR A 53 14.77 -7.50 -3.66
C TYR A 53 13.99 -7.71 -4.98
N THR A 54 14.70 -7.96 -6.10
CA THR A 54 14.10 -8.15 -7.42
C THR A 54 14.18 -9.62 -7.84
N PRO A 55 13.05 -10.25 -8.22
CA PRO A 55 13.06 -11.60 -8.77
C PRO A 55 13.85 -11.66 -10.09
N ILE A 56 14.66 -12.72 -10.24
CA ILE A 56 15.39 -13.02 -11.49
C ILE A 56 14.59 -14.06 -12.26
N SER A 57 14.10 -13.70 -13.41
CA SER A 57 13.26 -14.57 -14.26
C SER A 57 13.67 -14.48 -15.73
N PRO A 58 14.60 -15.34 -16.21
CA PRO A 58 15.02 -15.34 -17.59
C PRO A 58 13.90 -15.68 -18.59
N SER A 59 12.90 -16.44 -18.15
CA SER A 59 11.74 -16.81 -18.97
C SER A 59 10.69 -15.68 -19.09
N PHE A 60 10.78 -14.62 -18.28
CA PHE A 60 9.79 -13.55 -18.26
C PHE A 60 9.52 -12.92 -19.64
N PRO A 61 10.53 -12.54 -20.45
CA PRO A 61 10.29 -11.94 -21.76
C PRO A 61 9.57 -12.88 -22.72
N LEU A 62 9.85 -14.18 -22.66
CA LEU A 62 9.21 -15.17 -23.52
C LEU A 62 7.74 -15.36 -23.15
N VAL A 63 7.44 -15.41 -21.85
CA VAL A 63 6.06 -15.52 -21.36
C VAL A 63 5.29 -14.25 -21.67
N LEU A 64 5.86 -13.07 -21.43
CA LEU A 64 5.26 -11.77 -21.77
C LEU A 64 4.91 -11.72 -23.27
N ARG A 65 5.85 -12.07 -24.15
CA ARG A 65 5.63 -12.12 -25.60
C ARG A 65 4.49 -13.08 -25.98
N LYS A 66 4.48 -14.29 -25.38
CA LYS A 66 3.43 -15.28 -25.63
C LYS A 66 2.06 -14.74 -25.23
N ILE A 67 1.95 -14.10 -24.06
CA ILE A 67 0.69 -13.52 -23.57
C ILE A 67 0.23 -12.40 -24.49
N ILE A 68 1.09 -11.46 -24.87
CA ILE A 68 0.70 -10.37 -25.75
C ILE A 68 0.16 -10.90 -27.09
N ARG A 69 0.80 -11.92 -27.66
CA ARG A 69 0.33 -12.53 -28.91
C ARG A 69 -0.99 -13.28 -28.80
N SER A 70 -1.20 -13.99 -27.68
CA SER A 70 -2.40 -14.82 -27.51
C SER A 70 -3.59 -14.04 -26.97
N PHE A 71 -3.37 -13.15 -26.01
CA PHE A 71 -4.39 -12.32 -25.37
C PHE A 71 -4.72 -11.06 -26.17
N ARG A 72 -3.76 -10.53 -26.98
CA ARG A 72 -3.90 -9.31 -27.78
C ARG A 72 -4.42 -8.11 -26.99
N PRO A 73 -3.76 -7.72 -25.88
CA PRO A 73 -4.24 -6.66 -25.03
C PRO A 73 -4.30 -5.32 -25.76
N HIS A 74 -5.33 -4.52 -25.50
CA HIS A 74 -5.43 -3.14 -25.97
C HIS A 74 -4.55 -2.19 -25.16
N ILE A 75 -4.24 -2.53 -23.90
CA ILE A 75 -3.41 -1.74 -22.99
C ILE A 75 -2.49 -2.67 -22.18
N LEU A 76 -1.26 -2.27 -21.98
CA LEU A 76 -0.34 -2.85 -21.00
C LEU A 76 -0.26 -1.95 -19.78
N HIS A 77 -0.81 -2.41 -18.65
CA HIS A 77 -0.69 -1.72 -17.37
C HIS A 77 0.49 -2.27 -16.58
N LEU A 78 1.55 -1.50 -16.45
CA LEU A 78 2.83 -1.89 -15.87
C LEU A 78 3.00 -1.27 -14.49
N HIS A 79 3.36 -2.09 -13.49
CA HIS A 79 3.58 -1.63 -12.13
C HIS A 79 5.07 -1.43 -11.86
N LEU A 80 5.49 -0.21 -11.50
CA LEU A 80 6.88 0.15 -11.16
C LEU A 80 7.01 0.58 -9.69
N PRO A 81 8.17 0.28 -9.04
CA PRO A 81 9.38 -0.32 -9.59
C PRO A 81 9.27 -1.84 -9.83
N ASN A 82 9.63 -2.27 -11.01
CA ASN A 82 9.70 -3.68 -11.39
C ASN A 82 10.67 -3.85 -12.57
N PRO A 83 11.91 -4.32 -12.34
CA PRO A 83 12.89 -4.50 -13.42
C PRO A 83 12.45 -5.45 -14.54
N SER A 84 11.60 -6.42 -14.26
CA SER A 84 11.09 -7.32 -15.30
C SER A 84 10.17 -6.62 -16.30
N ALA A 85 9.56 -5.48 -15.92
CA ALA A 85 8.79 -4.68 -16.86
C ALA A 85 9.66 -4.06 -17.99
N PHE A 86 10.99 -3.91 -17.77
CA PHE A 86 11.91 -3.40 -18.78
C PHE A 86 12.00 -4.25 -20.05
N TRP A 87 11.66 -5.53 -19.96
CA TRP A 87 11.55 -6.38 -21.14
C TRP A 87 10.52 -5.86 -22.14
N GLY A 88 9.54 -5.08 -21.71
CA GLY A 88 8.61 -4.39 -22.60
C GLY A 88 9.32 -3.45 -23.60
N LEU A 89 10.44 -2.82 -23.20
CA LEU A 89 11.24 -1.96 -24.08
C LEU A 89 11.91 -2.76 -25.21
N ALA A 90 12.29 -4.01 -24.97
CA ALA A 90 12.96 -4.86 -25.94
C ALA A 90 11.99 -5.56 -26.91
N LEU A 91 10.77 -5.86 -26.47
CA LEU A 91 9.79 -6.61 -27.27
C LEU A 91 8.99 -5.68 -28.20
N SER A 92 9.04 -5.95 -29.51
CA SER A 92 8.25 -5.21 -30.52
C SER A 92 6.76 -5.30 -30.26
N GLU A 93 6.27 -6.47 -29.88
CA GLU A 93 4.88 -6.73 -29.55
C GLU A 93 4.39 -5.89 -28.36
N ALA A 94 5.23 -5.68 -27.34
CA ALA A 94 4.90 -4.81 -26.22
C ALA A 94 4.89 -3.34 -26.65
N ARG A 95 5.80 -2.95 -27.52
CA ARG A 95 5.88 -1.56 -28.01
C ARG A 95 4.74 -1.16 -28.95
N SER A 96 4.05 -2.10 -29.57
CA SER A 96 2.88 -1.79 -30.40
C SER A 96 1.62 -1.47 -29.58
N VAL A 97 1.60 -1.83 -28.30
CA VAL A 97 0.47 -1.60 -27.38
C VAL A 97 0.70 -0.33 -26.56
N PRO A 98 -0.31 0.51 -26.27
CA PRO A 98 -0.19 1.65 -25.35
C PRO A 98 0.11 1.19 -23.92
N TRP A 99 0.95 1.96 -23.22
CA TRP A 99 1.33 1.65 -21.84
C TRP A 99 0.73 2.62 -20.83
N VAL A 100 0.16 2.07 -19.77
CA VAL A 100 -0.15 2.78 -18.55
C VAL A 100 0.84 2.32 -17.49
N ILE A 101 1.45 3.23 -16.77
CA ILE A 101 2.37 2.90 -15.67
C ILE A 101 1.72 3.25 -14.34
N GLN A 102 1.56 2.27 -13.46
CA GLN A 102 1.26 2.50 -12.05
C GLN A 102 2.56 2.72 -11.29
N TRP A 103 2.78 3.95 -10.85
CA TRP A 103 3.93 4.32 -10.03
C TRP A 103 3.64 4.05 -8.56
N GLN A 104 4.24 3.01 -8.00
CA GLN A 104 4.00 2.60 -6.61
C GLN A 104 4.87 3.37 -5.62
N SER A 105 6.15 3.52 -5.95
CA SER A 105 7.13 4.25 -5.13
C SER A 105 8.39 4.55 -5.94
N ASP A 106 9.14 5.55 -5.49
CA ASP A 106 10.50 5.77 -5.96
C ASP A 106 11.43 4.64 -5.49
N VAL A 107 12.42 4.28 -6.29
CA VAL A 107 13.55 3.51 -5.80
C VAL A 107 14.45 4.46 -5.02
N VAL A 108 14.33 4.43 -3.71
CA VAL A 108 15.11 5.32 -2.82
C VAL A 108 16.45 4.66 -2.52
N PRO A 109 17.60 5.33 -2.78
CA PRO A 109 18.89 4.86 -2.28
C PRO A 109 18.84 4.73 -0.76
N SER A 110 19.02 3.52 -0.26
CA SER A 110 18.97 3.25 1.18
C SER A 110 20.31 3.53 1.83
N THR A 111 20.30 4.22 2.98
CA THR A 111 21.48 4.31 3.84
C THR A 111 21.84 2.99 4.50
N ILE A 112 20.88 2.06 4.55
CA ILE A 112 21.01 0.73 5.16
C ILE A 112 21.65 -0.26 4.17
N ASP A 113 21.25 -0.24 2.89
CA ASP A 113 21.86 -1.08 1.86
C ASP A 113 22.56 -0.21 0.80
N ARG A 114 23.84 -0.01 1.01
CA ARG A 114 24.70 0.81 0.12
C ARG A 114 24.80 0.29 -1.32
N ARG A 115 24.43 -0.98 -1.57
CA ARG A 115 24.42 -1.58 -2.91
C ARG A 115 23.31 -1.03 -3.79
N LEU A 116 22.26 -0.46 -3.21
CA LEU A 116 21.13 0.09 -3.95
C LEU A 116 21.51 1.36 -4.74
N GLN A 117 22.46 2.15 -4.26
CA GLN A 117 22.85 3.37 -4.95
C GLN A 117 23.50 3.14 -6.32
N PRO A 118 24.55 2.32 -6.48
CA PRO A 118 25.08 1.99 -7.81
C PRO A 118 24.09 1.21 -8.67
N ALA A 119 23.30 0.31 -8.08
CA ALA A 119 22.27 -0.41 -8.80
C ALA A 119 21.21 0.52 -9.38
N TYR A 120 20.82 1.56 -8.66
CA TYR A 120 19.88 2.57 -9.14
C TYR A 120 20.43 3.39 -10.31
N GLN A 121 21.74 3.66 -10.35
CA GLN A 121 22.34 4.34 -11.50
C GLN A 121 22.18 3.54 -12.80
N CYS A 122 22.27 2.22 -12.73
CA CYS A 122 22.01 1.33 -13.86
C CYS A 122 20.50 1.19 -14.18
N TYR A 123 19.65 1.23 -13.15
CA TYR A 123 18.19 1.11 -13.27
C TYR A 123 17.56 2.36 -13.88
N ARG A 124 18.01 3.55 -13.47
CA ARG A 124 17.42 4.85 -13.82
C ARG A 124 17.26 5.11 -15.32
N PRO A 125 18.23 4.83 -16.20
CA PRO A 125 18.06 5.04 -17.64
C PRO A 125 16.90 4.23 -18.24
N LEU A 126 16.71 2.98 -17.80
CA LEU A 126 15.61 2.13 -18.25
C LEU A 126 14.28 2.61 -17.68
N GLU A 127 14.24 2.99 -16.42
CA GLU A 127 13.07 3.62 -15.78
C GLU A 127 12.62 4.86 -16.58
N GLN A 128 13.54 5.75 -16.92
CA GLN A 128 13.22 6.96 -17.69
C GLN A 128 12.72 6.64 -19.10
N GLN A 129 13.23 5.59 -19.76
CA GLN A 129 12.71 5.13 -21.03
C GLN A 129 11.29 4.57 -20.91
N MET A 130 11.00 3.83 -19.85
CA MET A 130 9.63 3.35 -19.55
C MET A 130 8.67 4.53 -19.39
N LEU A 131 9.03 5.51 -18.56
CA LEU A 131 8.23 6.71 -18.33
C LEU A 131 8.03 7.53 -19.62
N LYS A 132 9.09 7.67 -20.42
CA LYS A 132 9.01 8.32 -21.74
C LYS A 132 8.00 7.61 -22.65
N ARG A 133 8.01 6.27 -22.65
CA ARG A 133 7.14 5.44 -23.52
C ARG A 133 5.68 5.40 -23.06
N ALA A 134 5.40 5.59 -21.77
CA ALA A 134 4.06 5.56 -21.22
C ALA A 134 3.16 6.62 -21.84
N GLU A 135 1.90 6.28 -22.09
CA GLU A 135 0.84 7.23 -22.43
C GLU A 135 0.38 8.00 -21.19
N LYS A 136 0.17 7.27 -20.07
CA LYS A 136 -0.21 7.81 -18.77
C LYS A 136 0.58 7.15 -17.65
N ILE A 137 0.80 7.91 -16.59
CA ILE A 137 1.47 7.47 -15.35
C ILE A 137 0.52 7.75 -14.20
N LEU A 138 0.09 6.68 -13.52
CA LEU A 138 -0.82 6.75 -12.38
C LEU A 138 -0.01 6.83 -11.08
N VAL A 139 -0.26 7.84 -10.27
CA VAL A 139 0.46 8.09 -9.01
C VAL A 139 -0.54 8.14 -7.88
N ALA A 140 -0.25 7.48 -6.77
CA ALA A 140 -1.23 7.27 -5.70
C ALA A 140 -1.66 8.56 -4.95
N SER A 141 -0.81 9.61 -4.92
CA SER A 141 -1.15 10.88 -4.23
C SER A 141 -0.44 12.09 -4.83
N LYS A 142 -1.05 13.27 -4.70
CA LYS A 142 -0.47 14.54 -5.14
C LYS A 142 0.89 14.85 -4.48
N PRO A 143 1.05 14.74 -3.15
CA PRO A 143 2.34 15.00 -2.51
C PRO A 143 3.44 14.07 -3.02
N TYR A 144 3.12 12.79 -3.24
CA TYR A 144 4.10 11.84 -3.77
C TYR A 144 4.55 12.22 -5.19
N LEU A 145 3.61 12.60 -6.06
CA LEU A 145 3.90 13.07 -7.43
C LEU A 145 4.84 14.27 -7.41
N HIS A 146 4.54 15.30 -6.62
CA HIS A 146 5.32 16.54 -6.62
C HIS A 146 6.74 16.39 -6.03
N HIS A 147 6.95 15.39 -5.16
CA HIS A 147 8.25 15.13 -4.53
C HIS A 147 9.06 14.03 -5.23
N SER A 148 8.48 13.31 -6.18
CA SER A 148 9.17 12.25 -6.92
C SER A 148 10.12 12.84 -7.96
N ILE A 149 11.43 12.70 -7.73
CA ILE A 149 12.46 13.16 -8.66
C ILE A 149 12.37 12.46 -10.03
N PRO A 150 12.18 11.13 -10.11
CA PRO A 150 12.03 10.42 -11.39
C PRO A 150 10.86 10.91 -12.23
N LEU A 151 9.76 11.37 -11.62
CA LEU A 151 8.55 11.79 -12.31
C LEU A 151 8.58 13.25 -12.79
N LYS A 152 9.48 14.09 -12.30
CA LYS A 152 9.55 15.52 -12.65
C LYS A 152 9.51 15.79 -14.16
N PRO A 153 10.26 15.07 -15.03
CA PRO A 153 10.21 15.32 -16.48
C PRO A 153 8.88 14.91 -17.13
N TRP A 154 8.04 14.13 -16.44
CA TRP A 154 6.85 13.47 -16.97
C TRP A 154 5.54 13.90 -16.30
N ILE A 155 5.55 15.01 -15.55
CA ILE A 155 4.39 15.52 -14.82
C ILE A 155 3.15 15.65 -15.71
N SER A 156 3.30 16.08 -16.96
CA SER A 156 2.19 16.20 -17.91
C SER A 156 1.51 14.87 -18.28
N LYS A 157 2.20 13.74 -18.09
CA LYS A 157 1.62 12.40 -18.27
C LYS A 157 1.05 11.81 -16.98
N CYS A 158 1.32 12.44 -15.84
CA CYS A 158 0.91 11.92 -14.54
C CYS A 158 -0.54 12.26 -14.23
N THR A 159 -1.27 11.28 -13.71
CA THR A 159 -2.63 11.44 -13.17
C THR A 159 -2.66 10.85 -11.77
N VAL A 160 -3.27 11.56 -10.82
CA VAL A 160 -3.41 11.04 -9.46
C VAL A 160 -4.59 10.10 -9.40
N VAL A 161 -4.30 8.83 -9.15
CA VAL A 161 -5.29 7.77 -8.93
C VAL A 161 -4.92 7.09 -7.60
N PRO A 162 -5.72 7.25 -6.55
CA PRO A 162 -5.42 6.67 -5.24
C PRO A 162 -5.40 5.14 -5.30
N LEU A 163 -4.73 4.52 -4.33
CA LEU A 163 -4.92 3.09 -4.12
C LEU A 163 -6.28 2.85 -3.46
N GLY A 164 -6.89 1.72 -3.78
CA GLY A 164 -8.17 1.30 -3.22
C GLY A 164 -8.09 -0.01 -2.47
N VAL A 165 -9.12 -0.30 -1.68
CA VAL A 165 -9.29 -1.57 -0.98
C VAL A 165 -10.69 -2.11 -1.28
N ASP A 166 -10.79 -3.43 -1.52
CA ASP A 166 -12.07 -4.09 -1.65
C ASP A 166 -12.71 -4.27 -0.26
N PRO A 167 -13.85 -3.62 0.03
CA PRO A 167 -14.52 -3.78 1.31
C PRO A 167 -15.00 -5.22 1.57
N ALA A 168 -15.17 -6.05 0.54
CA ALA A 168 -15.54 -7.45 0.69
C ALA A 168 -14.43 -8.30 1.34
N ARG A 169 -13.16 -7.86 1.24
CA ARG A 169 -12.04 -8.50 1.94
C ARG A 169 -11.93 -8.12 3.41
N LEU A 170 -12.68 -7.12 3.82
CA LEU A 170 -12.73 -6.60 5.19
C LEU A 170 -14.16 -6.76 5.74
N PRO A 171 -14.68 -8.00 5.83
CA PRO A 171 -16.01 -8.25 6.40
C PRO A 171 -16.04 -7.83 7.86
N TRP A 172 -17.24 -7.62 8.38
CA TRP A 172 -17.40 -7.42 9.81
C TRP A 172 -17.17 -8.77 10.51
N PRO A 173 -16.31 -8.83 11.55
CA PRO A 173 -15.98 -10.09 12.23
C PRO A 173 -17.18 -10.70 12.97
N GLU A 174 -17.14 -12.00 13.18
CA GLU A 174 -18.15 -12.69 13.96
C GLU A 174 -18.13 -12.32 15.47
N ALA A 175 -19.25 -12.55 16.15
CA ALA A 175 -19.46 -12.04 17.50
C ALA A 175 -18.47 -12.61 18.54
N ASP A 176 -18.10 -13.87 18.41
CA ASP A 176 -17.13 -14.55 19.28
C ASP A 176 -15.71 -14.01 19.12
N VAL A 177 -15.27 -13.76 17.86
CA VAL A 177 -13.96 -13.17 17.56
C VAL A 177 -13.92 -11.71 18.01
N LEU A 178 -15.03 -10.96 17.85
CA LEU A 178 -15.16 -9.60 18.39
C LEU A 178 -15.01 -9.59 19.91
N GLN A 179 -15.68 -10.50 20.60
CA GLN A 179 -15.60 -10.61 22.06
C GLN A 179 -14.18 -10.96 22.51
N GLN A 180 -13.49 -11.85 21.80
CA GLN A 180 -12.10 -12.19 22.07
C GLN A 180 -11.17 -10.99 21.89
N ALA A 181 -11.33 -10.25 20.79
CA ALA A 181 -10.57 -9.03 20.55
C ALA A 181 -10.86 -7.97 21.63
N GLU A 182 -12.13 -7.78 22.01
CA GLU A 182 -12.56 -6.86 23.06
C GLU A 182 -11.86 -7.16 24.40
N LYS A 183 -11.86 -8.42 24.81
CA LYS A 183 -11.20 -8.88 26.05
C LYS A 183 -9.67 -8.75 26.02
N SER A 184 -9.07 -8.65 24.84
CA SER A 184 -7.62 -8.49 24.69
C SER A 184 -7.12 -7.07 24.99
N TRP A 185 -8.02 -6.10 25.05
CA TRP A 185 -7.69 -4.71 25.36
C TRP A 185 -7.69 -4.44 26.87
N ARG A 186 -6.77 -3.57 27.30
CA ARG A 186 -6.77 -3.11 28.69
C ARG A 186 -8.00 -2.24 28.94
N PRO A 187 -8.81 -2.55 29.97
CA PRO A 187 -9.97 -1.74 30.34
C PRO A 187 -9.59 -0.30 30.74
N GLY A 188 -10.48 0.65 30.48
CA GLY A 188 -10.31 2.05 30.88
C GLY A 188 -9.25 2.84 30.11
N CYS A 189 -8.67 2.27 29.05
CA CYS A 189 -7.67 2.94 28.20
C CYS A 189 -8.21 3.22 26.81
N LEU A 190 -7.66 4.27 26.15
CA LEU A 190 -7.77 4.46 24.72
C LEU A 190 -7.08 3.27 24.02
N ARG A 191 -7.79 2.59 23.15
CA ARG A 191 -7.31 1.42 22.41
C ARG A 191 -6.69 1.86 21.09
N VAL A 192 -5.38 1.78 21.00
CA VAL A 192 -4.61 2.17 19.81
C VAL A 192 -4.12 0.93 19.09
N LEU A 193 -4.54 0.77 17.84
CA LEU A 193 -4.06 -0.30 16.95
C LEU A 193 -3.01 0.26 16.00
N ALA A 194 -1.92 -0.47 15.79
CA ALA A 194 -0.93 -0.22 14.76
C ALA A 194 -0.61 -1.54 14.03
N VAL A 195 -0.52 -1.50 12.70
CA VAL A 195 -0.35 -2.70 11.86
C VAL A 195 0.73 -2.48 10.81
N GLY A 196 1.63 -3.42 10.70
CA GLY A 196 2.66 -3.37 9.65
C GLY A 196 3.90 -4.20 9.97
N ARG A 197 4.80 -4.29 8.99
CA ARG A 197 6.09 -4.96 9.15
C ARG A 197 6.93 -4.23 10.21
N LEU A 198 7.49 -4.94 11.16
CA LEU A 198 8.33 -4.36 12.22
C LEU A 198 9.71 -3.98 11.65
N THR A 199 9.74 -2.87 10.91
CA THR A 199 10.93 -2.27 10.28
C THR A 199 11.09 -0.82 10.74
N TYR A 200 12.30 -0.26 10.59
CA TYR A 200 12.63 1.05 11.14
C TYR A 200 11.70 2.17 10.64
N TYR A 201 11.39 2.19 9.33
CA TYR A 201 10.60 3.28 8.74
C TYR A 201 9.13 3.31 9.19
N LYS A 202 8.62 2.21 9.78
CA LYS A 202 7.28 2.15 10.35
C LYS A 202 7.14 2.89 11.69
N GLY A 203 8.26 3.26 12.34
CA GLY A 203 8.26 4.11 13.52
C GLY A 203 7.59 3.53 14.76
N PHE A 204 7.45 2.21 14.88
CA PHE A 204 6.81 1.61 16.06
C PHE A 204 7.56 1.86 17.37
N ASP A 205 8.86 2.15 17.32
CA ASP A 205 9.61 2.59 18.48
C ASP A 205 9.15 3.96 18.98
N VAL A 206 8.77 4.86 18.07
CA VAL A 206 8.17 6.17 18.41
C VAL A 206 6.86 5.95 19.14
N LEU A 207 5.99 5.05 18.65
CA LEU A 207 4.72 4.72 19.29
C LEU A 207 4.92 4.10 20.69
N VAL A 208 5.88 3.17 20.85
CA VAL A 208 6.23 2.59 22.16
C VAL A 208 6.70 3.66 23.13
N ARG A 209 7.56 4.60 22.66
CA ARG A 209 8.02 5.71 23.50
C ARG A 209 6.90 6.68 23.85
N ALA A 210 6.01 6.99 22.92
CA ALA A 210 4.85 7.84 23.16
C ALA A 210 3.89 7.19 24.17
N ALA A 211 3.59 5.90 24.04
CA ALA A 211 2.80 5.16 25.01
C ALA A 211 3.40 5.20 26.43
N GLY A 212 4.74 5.24 26.55
CA GLY A 212 5.42 5.41 27.83
C GLY A 212 5.19 6.76 28.49
N ARG A 213 4.82 7.80 27.71
CA ARG A 213 4.52 9.16 28.21
C ARG A 213 3.04 9.39 28.51
N THR A 214 2.19 8.42 28.18
CA THR A 214 0.74 8.47 28.40
C THR A 214 0.34 7.63 29.61
N LYS A 215 -0.83 7.91 30.17
CA LYS A 215 -1.41 7.14 31.30
C LYS A 215 -2.60 6.28 30.88
N ARG A 216 -3.42 6.79 29.96
CA ARG A 216 -4.71 6.20 29.55
C ARG A 216 -4.69 5.59 28.16
N VAL A 217 -3.54 5.16 27.67
CA VAL A 217 -3.37 4.60 26.32
C VAL A 217 -2.89 3.15 26.41
N ALA A 218 -3.57 2.26 25.70
CA ALA A 218 -3.18 0.87 25.47
C ALA A 218 -2.95 0.64 23.98
N VAL A 219 -1.83 0.02 23.63
CA VAL A 219 -1.39 -0.16 22.24
C VAL A 219 -1.29 -1.64 21.90
N GLN A 220 -1.83 -2.03 20.75
CA GLN A 220 -1.52 -3.32 20.13
C GLN A 220 -0.85 -3.09 18.78
N ILE A 221 0.32 -3.71 18.60
CA ILE A 221 1.10 -3.67 17.36
C ILE A 221 1.04 -5.06 16.74
N VAL A 222 0.46 -5.14 15.53
CA VAL A 222 0.29 -6.38 14.77
C VAL A 222 1.28 -6.41 13.61
N GLY A 223 2.00 -7.50 13.50
CA GLY A 223 2.97 -7.78 12.45
C GLY A 223 4.28 -8.33 12.98
N ASP A 224 5.14 -8.74 12.05
CA ASP A 224 6.48 -9.27 12.32
C ASP A 224 7.56 -8.54 11.53
N GLY A 225 8.80 -8.69 11.95
CA GLY A 225 9.96 -8.09 11.28
C GLY A 225 11.20 -8.06 12.18
N ASN A 226 12.27 -7.55 11.60
CA ASN A 226 13.59 -7.53 12.22
C ASN A 226 13.69 -6.69 13.51
N LEU A 227 12.77 -5.77 13.76
CA LEU A 227 12.74 -4.97 14.99
C LEU A 227 11.97 -5.61 16.15
N ARG A 228 11.37 -6.80 16.01
CA ARG A 228 10.57 -7.44 17.05
C ARG A 228 11.31 -7.52 18.40
N ALA A 229 12.52 -8.06 18.39
CA ALA A 229 13.33 -8.20 19.62
C ALA A 229 13.71 -6.85 20.24
N HIS A 230 13.98 -5.85 19.39
CA HIS A 230 14.27 -4.48 19.85
C HIS A 230 13.05 -3.86 20.55
N LEU A 231 11.89 -3.89 19.92
CA LEU A 231 10.64 -3.36 20.48
C LEU A 231 10.24 -4.07 21.78
N GLN A 232 10.40 -5.40 21.83
CA GLN A 232 10.12 -6.17 23.05
C GLN A 232 11.00 -5.74 24.23
N ARG A 233 12.29 -5.50 23.98
CA ARG A 233 13.21 -4.95 25.00
C ARG A 233 12.81 -3.54 25.45
N ALA A 234 12.48 -2.67 24.49
CA ALA A 234 12.05 -1.30 24.81
C ALA A 234 10.77 -1.27 25.68
N ILE A 235 9.80 -2.14 25.38
CA ILE A 235 8.57 -2.30 26.17
C ILE A 235 8.90 -2.71 27.61
N ARG A 236 9.75 -3.73 27.80
CA ARG A 236 10.16 -4.21 29.13
C ARG A 236 10.92 -3.15 29.93
N GLN A 237 11.91 -2.51 29.30
CA GLN A 237 12.72 -1.45 29.94
C GLN A 237 11.88 -0.28 30.46
N LYS A 238 10.72 -0.05 29.85
CA LYS A 238 9.79 1.02 30.21
C LYS A 238 8.64 0.55 31.14
N GLY A 239 8.57 -0.74 31.48
CA GLY A 239 7.49 -1.31 32.29
C GLY A 239 6.11 -1.20 31.61
N LEU A 240 6.07 -1.38 30.26
CA LEU A 240 4.86 -1.18 29.47
C LEU A 240 4.15 -2.47 29.07
N GLU A 241 4.59 -3.64 29.58
CA GLU A 241 4.09 -4.96 29.17
C GLU A 241 2.56 -5.10 29.33
N ASN A 242 2.01 -4.41 30.31
CA ASN A 242 0.56 -4.42 30.58
C ASN A 242 -0.24 -3.47 29.69
N ARG A 243 0.42 -2.62 28.85
CA ARG A 243 -0.23 -1.60 28.02
C ARG A 243 0.18 -1.62 26.55
N VAL A 244 1.32 -2.22 26.23
CA VAL A 244 1.84 -2.30 24.85
C VAL A 244 2.13 -3.75 24.52
N LEU A 245 1.37 -4.30 23.57
CA LEU A 245 1.43 -5.70 23.17
C LEU A 245 1.93 -5.84 21.73
N LEU A 246 2.97 -6.66 21.52
CA LEU A 246 3.40 -7.10 20.18
C LEU A 246 2.69 -8.42 19.86
N ARG A 247 1.71 -8.38 18.97
CA ARG A 247 0.83 -9.51 18.66
C ARG A 247 1.44 -10.54 17.70
N GLY A 248 2.48 -10.14 16.93
CA GLY A 248 2.98 -10.95 15.84
C GLY A 248 2.02 -11.00 14.65
N GLY A 249 2.14 -12.02 13.81
CA GLY A 249 1.15 -12.30 12.76
C GLY A 249 -0.13 -12.85 13.35
N LEU A 250 -1.26 -12.33 12.89
CA LEU A 250 -2.60 -12.77 13.29
C LEU A 250 -3.38 -13.32 12.09
N SER A 251 -4.43 -14.10 12.36
CA SER A 251 -5.43 -14.41 11.32
C SER A 251 -6.12 -13.15 10.82
N ASN A 252 -6.63 -13.17 9.59
CA ASN A 252 -7.37 -12.04 9.03
C ASN A 252 -8.58 -11.67 9.90
N GLU A 253 -9.32 -12.65 10.40
CA GLU A 253 -10.47 -12.44 11.28
C GLU A 253 -10.11 -11.70 12.57
N MET A 254 -9.05 -12.14 13.25
CA MET A 254 -8.59 -11.48 14.48
C MET A 254 -8.07 -10.07 14.20
N LEU A 255 -7.36 -9.85 13.10
CA LEU A 255 -6.92 -8.51 12.70
C LEU A 255 -8.12 -7.59 12.43
N GLN A 256 -9.14 -8.08 11.73
CA GLN A 256 -10.39 -7.36 11.47
C GLN A 256 -11.12 -7.05 12.78
N ALA A 257 -11.16 -7.99 13.73
CA ALA A 257 -11.75 -7.78 15.04
C ALA A 257 -10.98 -6.73 15.86
N LEU A 258 -9.65 -6.67 15.75
CA LEU A 258 -8.87 -5.59 16.37
C LEU A 258 -9.17 -4.22 15.71
N PHE A 259 -9.31 -4.15 14.40
CA PHE A 259 -9.78 -2.94 13.74
C PHE A 259 -11.17 -2.55 14.21
N ALA A 260 -12.10 -3.51 14.33
CA ALA A 260 -13.47 -3.23 14.77
C ALA A 260 -13.54 -2.76 16.25
N THR A 261 -12.63 -3.20 17.11
CA THR A 261 -12.65 -2.95 18.56
C THR A 261 -11.67 -1.88 19.03
N CYS A 262 -10.70 -1.43 18.21
CA CYS A 262 -9.86 -0.30 18.56
C CYS A 262 -10.66 1.03 18.57
N HIS A 263 -10.14 2.04 19.25
CA HIS A 263 -10.70 3.39 19.22
C HIS A 263 -10.01 4.26 18.17
N VAL A 264 -8.71 4.07 17.97
CA VAL A 264 -7.85 4.84 17.06
C VAL A 264 -6.87 3.91 16.37
N PHE A 265 -6.62 4.15 15.09
CA PHE A 265 -5.53 3.53 14.36
C PHE A 265 -4.33 4.48 14.30
N CYS A 266 -3.11 3.98 14.52
CA CYS A 266 -1.88 4.79 14.48
C CYS A 266 -0.91 4.30 13.41
N LEU A 267 -0.47 5.21 12.52
CA LEU A 267 0.58 4.96 11.52
C LEU A 267 1.75 5.95 11.73
N PRO A 268 2.69 5.63 12.64
CA PRO A 268 3.76 6.55 13.05
C PRO A 268 5.00 6.47 12.14
N SER A 269 4.80 6.23 10.84
CA SER A 269 5.88 6.04 9.88
C SER A 269 6.80 7.25 9.80
N LEU A 270 8.11 7.03 9.48
CA LEU A 270 9.15 8.05 9.59
C LEU A 270 9.53 8.70 8.27
N GLU A 271 9.37 7.99 7.16
CA GLU A 271 9.90 8.42 5.87
C GLU A 271 9.06 7.97 4.66
N ARG A 272 9.38 8.50 3.49
CA ARG A 272 8.65 8.30 2.22
C ARG A 272 8.62 6.86 1.71
N THR A 273 9.34 5.93 2.31
CA THR A 273 9.17 4.49 2.08
C THR A 273 7.73 4.04 2.38
N GLU A 274 7.02 4.76 3.27
CA GLU A 274 5.57 4.67 3.41
C GLU A 274 4.89 5.48 2.30
N ALA A 275 4.82 4.95 1.09
CA ALA A 275 4.40 5.72 -0.08
C ALA A 275 2.93 6.17 -0.04
N PHE A 276 2.03 5.38 0.54
CA PHE A 276 0.59 5.68 0.55
C PHE A 276 -0.12 5.40 1.88
N GLY A 277 0.25 4.31 2.56
CA GLY A 277 -0.40 3.93 3.82
C GLY A 277 -1.74 3.21 3.60
N VAL A 278 -1.79 2.18 2.76
CA VAL A 278 -3.04 1.41 2.46
C VAL A 278 -3.77 0.96 3.72
N VAL A 279 -3.06 0.65 4.79
CA VAL A 279 -3.63 0.25 6.09
C VAL A 279 -4.53 1.33 6.73
N LEU A 280 -4.34 2.61 6.37
CA LEU A 280 -5.25 3.69 6.77
C LEU A 280 -6.65 3.48 6.18
N LEU A 281 -6.73 2.99 4.94
CA LEU A 281 -8.00 2.68 4.30
C LEU A 281 -8.75 1.54 5.01
N GLU A 282 -8.00 0.57 5.55
CA GLU A 282 -8.56 -0.51 6.36
C GLU A 282 -9.18 0.06 7.65
N ALA A 283 -8.46 0.95 8.35
CA ALA A 283 -9.00 1.65 9.52
C ALA A 283 -10.26 2.47 9.19
N MET A 284 -10.22 3.23 8.09
CA MET A 284 -11.37 4.01 7.60
C MET A 284 -12.58 3.12 7.28
N ARG A 285 -12.36 1.92 6.70
CA ARG A 285 -13.43 0.95 6.41
C ARG A 285 -14.17 0.53 7.70
N TYR A 286 -13.45 0.39 8.82
CA TYR A 286 -14.04 0.07 10.13
C TYR A 286 -14.52 1.32 10.90
N GLY A 287 -14.50 2.50 10.29
CA GLY A 287 -14.93 3.75 10.92
C GLY A 287 -14.01 4.17 12.08
N LYS A 288 -12.71 3.89 11.96
CA LYS A 288 -11.73 4.28 12.98
C LYS A 288 -11.00 5.53 12.56
N PRO A 289 -10.93 6.53 13.45
CA PRO A 289 -10.09 7.69 13.22
C PRO A 289 -8.63 7.27 13.24
N VAL A 290 -7.79 8.04 12.56
CA VAL A 290 -6.38 7.73 12.43
C VAL A 290 -5.49 8.83 13.01
N VAL A 291 -4.35 8.45 13.57
CA VAL A 291 -3.22 9.35 13.85
C VAL A 291 -2.06 8.90 12.98
N ALA A 292 -1.58 9.76 12.09
CA ALA A 292 -0.50 9.42 11.18
C ALA A 292 0.59 10.50 11.18
N SER A 293 1.80 10.12 10.80
CA SER A 293 2.88 11.09 10.60
C SER A 293 2.67 11.89 9.32
N ASP A 294 2.83 13.23 9.37
CA ASP A 294 2.80 14.12 8.21
C ASP A 294 4.18 14.15 7.53
N ILE A 295 4.50 13.08 6.83
CA ILE A 295 5.78 12.91 6.16
C ILE A 295 5.78 13.74 4.86
N PRO A 296 6.70 14.71 4.69
CA PRO A 296 6.78 15.52 3.48
C PRO A 296 6.91 14.66 2.22
N GLY A 297 6.04 14.89 1.24
CA GLY A 297 6.07 14.16 -0.03
C GLY A 297 5.66 12.69 0.04
N SER A 298 4.96 12.28 1.09
CA SER A 298 4.41 10.93 1.25
C SER A 298 2.89 10.93 1.18
N GLY A 299 2.28 9.75 1.00
CA GLY A 299 0.84 9.59 0.86
C GLY A 299 0.01 9.61 2.13
N PRO A 300 0.48 9.10 3.30
CA PRO A 300 -0.35 8.99 4.50
C PRO A 300 -1.02 10.31 4.92
N GLY A 301 -0.28 11.41 4.97
CA GLY A 301 -0.82 12.73 5.31
C GLY A 301 -1.92 13.19 4.33
N TRP A 302 -1.75 12.87 3.05
CA TRP A 302 -2.77 13.14 2.02
C TRP A 302 -4.01 12.27 2.22
N VAL A 303 -3.85 10.98 2.52
CA VAL A 303 -4.98 10.07 2.81
C VAL A 303 -5.80 10.58 4.00
N VAL A 304 -5.14 11.03 5.08
CA VAL A 304 -5.81 11.57 6.27
C VAL A 304 -6.62 12.84 5.92
N LYS A 305 -6.03 13.76 5.15
CA LYS A 305 -6.68 15.00 4.71
C LYS A 305 -7.87 14.73 3.77
N GLU A 306 -7.67 13.88 2.75
CA GLU A 306 -8.74 13.51 1.81
C GLU A 306 -9.86 12.70 2.47
N GLY A 307 -9.50 11.91 3.48
CA GLY A 307 -10.44 11.12 4.27
C GLY A 307 -11.21 11.92 5.31
N ASP A 308 -10.75 13.12 5.68
CA ASP A 308 -11.22 13.88 6.86
C ASP A 308 -11.37 12.94 8.08
N CYS A 309 -10.35 12.10 8.32
CA CYS A 309 -10.50 10.93 9.17
C CYS A 309 -9.57 10.91 10.37
N GLY A 310 -8.87 12.01 10.70
CA GLY A 310 -7.94 11.96 11.82
C GLY A 310 -6.95 13.11 11.89
N TRP A 311 -5.83 12.86 12.53
CA TRP A 311 -4.82 13.86 12.89
C TRP A 311 -3.45 13.50 12.34
N LEU A 312 -2.67 14.54 12.12
CA LEU A 312 -1.29 14.45 11.66
C LEU A 312 -0.35 14.97 12.74
N VAL A 313 0.74 14.24 12.94
CA VAL A 313 1.83 14.61 13.85
C VAL A 313 3.17 14.64 13.09
N PRO A 314 4.16 15.43 13.52
CA PRO A 314 5.47 15.39 12.89
C PRO A 314 6.09 13.99 12.97
N PRO A 315 6.76 13.49 11.91
CA PRO A 315 7.39 12.17 11.92
C PRO A 315 8.49 12.11 12.98
N GLY A 316 8.48 11.05 13.78
CA GLY A 316 9.47 10.82 14.84
C GLY A 316 9.25 11.63 16.13
N ASP A 317 8.29 12.54 16.18
CA ASP A 317 7.99 13.36 17.35
C ASP A 317 7.16 12.55 18.37
N VAL A 318 7.86 12.09 19.40
CA VAL A 318 7.28 11.28 20.49
C VAL A 318 6.32 12.09 21.35
N ASP A 319 6.63 13.38 21.58
CA ASP A 319 5.81 14.25 22.44
C ASP A 319 4.52 14.64 21.74
N ALA A 320 4.58 15.07 20.50
CA ALA A 320 3.40 15.38 19.70
C ALA A 320 2.46 14.17 19.60
N LEU A 321 3.01 12.98 19.36
CA LEU A 321 2.20 11.75 19.32
C LEU A 321 1.58 11.42 20.68
N ALA A 322 2.33 11.54 21.78
CA ALA A 322 1.82 11.28 23.11
C ALA A 322 0.70 12.25 23.51
N ILE A 323 0.89 13.54 23.27
CA ILE A 323 -0.11 14.59 23.53
C ILE A 323 -1.38 14.29 22.73
N GLN A 324 -1.25 13.98 21.43
CA GLN A 324 -2.40 13.68 20.59
C GLN A 324 -3.19 12.46 21.09
N LEU A 325 -2.50 11.40 21.49
CA LEU A 325 -3.15 10.19 22.02
C LEU A 325 -3.85 10.45 23.37
N GLU A 326 -3.27 11.26 24.26
CA GLU A 326 -3.93 11.65 25.54
C GLU A 326 -5.15 12.53 25.30
N ASN A 327 -5.12 13.47 24.36
CA ASN A 327 -6.27 14.28 23.97
C ASN A 327 -7.43 13.40 23.48
N LEU A 328 -7.12 12.40 22.64
CA LEU A 328 -8.12 11.45 22.16
C LEU A 328 -8.68 10.55 23.26
N ALA A 329 -7.88 10.22 24.27
CA ALA A 329 -8.36 9.49 25.44
C ALA A 329 -9.35 10.32 26.29
N ALA A 330 -9.28 11.65 26.20
CA ALA A 330 -10.19 12.55 26.87
C ALA A 330 -11.49 12.82 26.08
N GLU A 331 -11.46 12.67 24.74
CA GLU A 331 -12.55 13.07 23.85
C GLU A 331 -13.05 11.90 22.96
N PRO A 332 -13.71 10.87 23.54
CA PRO A 332 -14.18 9.71 22.77
C PRO A 332 -15.26 10.05 21.75
N GLY A 333 -16.00 11.16 21.94
CA GLY A 333 -16.99 11.67 20.97
C GLY A 333 -16.37 12.08 19.65
N LEU A 334 -15.24 12.79 19.71
CA LEU A 334 -14.49 13.25 18.55
C LEU A 334 -13.92 12.07 17.74
N CYS A 335 -13.43 11.02 18.43
CA CYS A 335 -13.00 9.79 17.77
C CYS A 335 -14.13 9.17 16.93
N ARG A 336 -15.35 9.14 17.47
CA ARG A 336 -16.49 8.56 16.75
C ARG A 336 -16.87 9.40 15.53
N GLU A 337 -16.91 10.71 15.66
CA GLU A 337 -17.25 11.64 14.56
C GLU A 337 -16.28 11.48 13.38
N LEU A 338 -14.97 11.59 13.64
CA LEU A 338 -13.95 11.46 12.58
C LEU A 338 -13.88 10.06 11.98
N GLY A 339 -14.15 9.03 12.79
CA GLY A 339 -14.26 7.67 12.28
C GLY A 339 -15.42 7.52 11.28
N LEU A 340 -16.58 8.12 11.54
CA LEU A 340 -17.72 8.08 10.63
C LEU A 340 -17.43 8.86 9.33
N LYS A 341 -16.85 10.06 9.41
CA LYS A 341 -16.41 10.82 8.23
C LYS A 341 -15.39 10.02 7.40
N GLY A 342 -14.41 9.41 8.06
CA GLY A 342 -13.44 8.54 7.40
C GLY A 342 -14.09 7.39 6.65
N ARG A 343 -15.07 6.71 7.27
CA ARG A 343 -15.81 5.61 6.63
C ARG A 343 -16.62 6.10 5.42
N GLU A 344 -17.26 7.23 5.50
CA GLU A 344 -17.99 7.82 4.37
C GLU A 344 -17.05 8.15 3.20
N ASN A 345 -15.92 8.82 3.49
CA ASN A 345 -14.92 9.16 2.47
C ASN A 345 -14.20 7.92 1.90
N PHE A 346 -14.01 6.86 2.70
CA PHE A 346 -13.56 5.57 2.19
C PHE A 346 -14.50 5.03 1.10
N HIS A 347 -15.80 5.03 1.36
CA HIS A 347 -16.79 4.55 0.39
C HIS A 347 -16.85 5.41 -0.87
N LYS A 348 -16.64 6.72 -0.78
CA LYS A 348 -16.66 7.64 -1.92
C LYS A 348 -15.37 7.58 -2.77
N LYS A 349 -14.20 7.55 -2.12
CA LYS A 349 -12.91 7.83 -2.78
C LYS A 349 -11.97 6.63 -2.88
N PHE A 350 -12.04 5.69 -1.92
CA PHE A 350 -11.01 4.67 -1.72
C PHE A 350 -11.50 3.23 -1.84
N ARG A 351 -12.75 3.00 -2.20
CA ARG A 351 -13.20 1.67 -2.62
C ARG A 351 -12.52 1.30 -3.92
N ILE A 352 -12.09 0.04 -4.03
CA ILE A 352 -11.42 -0.43 -5.25
C ILE A 352 -12.29 -0.26 -6.50
N GLN A 353 -13.61 -0.39 -6.38
CA GLN A 353 -14.55 -0.19 -7.49
C GLN A 353 -14.53 1.26 -8.02
N SER A 354 -14.41 2.25 -7.13
CA SER A 354 -14.29 3.66 -7.54
C SER A 354 -12.95 3.93 -8.22
N VAL A 355 -11.88 3.32 -7.72
CA VAL A 355 -10.54 3.41 -8.30
C VAL A 355 -10.49 2.74 -9.67
N ALA A 356 -11.08 1.53 -9.80
CA ALA A 356 -11.11 0.79 -11.06
C ALA A 356 -11.86 1.54 -12.16
N ARG A 357 -12.99 2.20 -11.83
CA ARG A 357 -13.67 3.07 -12.80
C ARG A 357 -12.80 4.21 -13.30
N GLY A 358 -12.13 4.93 -12.40
CA GLY A 358 -11.19 5.98 -12.82
C GLY A 358 -10.00 5.46 -13.65
N VAL A 359 -9.54 4.24 -13.39
CA VAL A 359 -8.52 3.59 -14.23
C VAL A 359 -9.10 3.21 -15.60
N LYS A 360 -10.34 2.68 -15.65
CA LYS A 360 -11.04 2.34 -16.89
C LYS A 360 -11.26 3.56 -17.78
N GLU A 361 -11.74 4.67 -17.21
CA GLU A 361 -11.90 5.95 -17.92
C GLU A 361 -10.57 6.39 -18.58
N ILE A 362 -9.45 6.28 -17.87
CA ILE A 362 -8.13 6.58 -18.46
C ILE A 362 -7.77 5.63 -19.60
N TYR A 363 -8.15 4.35 -19.53
CA TYR A 363 -7.93 3.41 -20.63
C TYR A 363 -8.77 3.79 -21.86
N GLU A 364 -10.03 4.13 -21.66
CA GLU A 364 -10.95 4.54 -22.72
C GLU A 364 -10.46 5.81 -23.42
N ASP A 365 -9.99 6.82 -22.67
CA ASP A 365 -9.42 8.05 -23.20
C ASP A 365 -8.18 7.77 -24.10
N ILE A 366 -7.30 6.86 -23.66
CA ILE A 366 -6.13 6.47 -24.42
C ILE A 366 -6.53 5.77 -25.73
N LEU A 367 -7.51 4.88 -25.67
CA LEU A 367 -7.96 4.13 -26.86
C LEU A 367 -8.69 5.04 -27.84
N ALA A 368 -9.56 5.93 -27.35
CA ALA A 368 -10.27 6.90 -28.17
C ALA A 368 -9.30 7.85 -28.92
N SER A 369 -8.28 8.36 -28.22
CA SER A 369 -7.28 9.25 -28.84
C SER A 369 -6.46 8.58 -29.95
N ARG A 370 -6.24 7.26 -29.87
CA ARG A 370 -5.54 6.48 -30.90
C ARG A 370 -6.45 6.09 -32.06
N GLY A 371 -7.73 5.82 -31.82
CA GLY A 371 -8.70 5.56 -32.88
C GLY A 371 -8.92 6.77 -33.80
N ALA A 372 -8.91 7.98 -33.19
CA ALA A 372 -9.04 9.23 -33.95
C ALA A 372 -7.81 9.60 -34.81
N VAL A 373 -6.62 9.05 -34.50
CA VAL A 373 -5.37 9.28 -35.29
C VAL A 373 -5.20 8.26 -36.43
N GLY A 374 -5.97 7.15 -36.37
CA GLY A 374 -5.90 6.07 -37.38
C GLY A 374 -7.01 6.12 -38.45
N SER A 375 -7.96 7.05 -38.34
CA SER A 375 -8.98 7.37 -39.33
C SER A 375 -8.62 8.63 -40.11
#